data_3c2ed864f73740a9a6f037d4bf7e39de
#
_entry.id   3c2ed864f73740a9a6f037d4bf7e39de
#
_cell.length_a   1.000
_cell.length_b   1.000
_cell.length_c   1.000
_cell.angle_alpha   90.00
_cell.angle_beta   90.00
_cell.angle_gamma   90.00
#
_symmetry.space_group_name_H-M   'P 1'
#
loop_
_entity.id
_entity.type
_entity.pdbx_description
1 polymer ?
#
loop_
_entity_poly.entity_id
_entity_poly.type
_entity_poly.pdbx_seq_one_letter_code
_entity_poly.pdbx_strand_id
1 'polypeptide(L)'
;MKKLLGILVLGLLLSSKVYAEKDLVIKNGFKVKGQFSSQLYLIKQQSASTIILSHGGGGKWKHQELWAKYLNDEGYNVVIIDHFKEKGVMGHVGKVNPLTIPEERVKDLVKLSRWVSKQSWNNGKLGVIGFSQGGSGVNLLGNTREVKKIKGVKKRDLKLFGALVSYYPGCGIIGGTPPHLPYVPIMIHIAMDDGLADPFWCQAGFEKNENFFIYEYPDAPHGFDITIPGWKRTGFISSINRQYVIEGHKKSNLLSRNRTLEFFSKHLP
;
A
#
# COMPACT_ATOMS: atom_id res chain seq x y z
N MET A 1 3.93 -66.23 -19.76
CA MET A 1 3.93 -64.90 -20.39
C MET A 1 3.37 -63.92 -19.35
N LYS A 2 4.23 -63.18 -18.64
CA LYS A 2 3.82 -62.17 -17.63
C LYS A 2 3.88 -60.81 -18.29
N LYS A 3 2.72 -60.12 -18.38
CA LYS A 3 2.64 -58.75 -18.86
C LYS A 3 2.99 -57.81 -17.71
N LEU A 4 4.08 -57.07 -17.85
CA LEU A 4 4.42 -55.94 -16.99
C LEU A 4 3.53 -54.77 -17.33
N LEU A 5 2.75 -54.28 -16.35
CA LEU A 5 2.01 -53.03 -16.42
C LEU A 5 2.92 -51.90 -15.97
N GLY A 6 3.37 -51.07 -16.91
CA GLY A 6 4.16 -49.88 -16.59
C GLY A 6 3.24 -48.75 -16.09
N ILE A 7 3.40 -48.37 -14.83
CA ILE A 7 2.74 -47.16 -14.25
C ILE A 7 3.56 -45.95 -14.66
N LEU A 8 3.01 -45.15 -15.53
CA LEU A 8 3.55 -43.82 -15.90
C LEU A 8 3.19 -42.83 -14.79
N VAL A 9 4.14 -42.55 -13.92
CA VAL A 9 4.00 -41.46 -12.93
C VAL A 9 4.32 -40.18 -13.64
N LEU A 10 3.26 -39.44 -13.98
CA LEU A 10 3.34 -38.06 -14.48
C LEU A 10 3.67 -37.13 -13.31
N GLY A 11 4.96 -36.87 -13.10
CA GLY A 11 5.41 -35.88 -12.13
C GLY A 11 5.01 -34.49 -12.55
N LEU A 12 4.00 -33.90 -11.88
CA LEU A 12 3.74 -32.47 -11.93
C LEU A 12 4.96 -31.74 -11.34
N LEU A 13 5.83 -31.27 -12.20
CA LEU A 13 6.83 -30.26 -11.86
C LEU A 13 6.09 -28.95 -11.58
N LEU A 14 5.69 -28.76 -10.33
CA LEU A 14 5.41 -27.44 -9.79
C LEU A 14 6.74 -26.67 -9.83
N SER A 15 6.96 -25.90 -10.88
CA SER A 15 8.06 -24.95 -10.93
C SER A 15 7.80 -23.85 -9.89
N SER A 16 8.16 -24.12 -8.63
CA SER A 16 8.38 -23.05 -7.67
C SER A 16 9.51 -22.20 -8.24
N LYS A 17 9.17 -20.99 -8.68
CA LYS A 17 10.16 -19.97 -9.03
C LYS A 17 10.91 -19.63 -7.74
N VAL A 18 11.96 -20.35 -7.46
CA VAL A 18 12.95 -20.01 -6.43
C VAL A 18 13.71 -18.81 -6.99
N TYR A 19 13.20 -17.60 -6.72
CA TYR A 19 13.98 -16.40 -6.92
C TYR A 19 15.12 -16.41 -5.91
N ALA A 20 16.30 -16.69 -6.37
CA ALA A 20 17.50 -16.67 -5.53
C ALA A 20 17.68 -15.24 -4.97
N GLU A 21 17.93 -15.15 -3.68
CA GLU A 21 18.20 -13.91 -2.94
C GLU A 21 19.29 -13.01 -3.57
N LYS A 22 20.05 -13.55 -4.51
CA LYS A 22 21.14 -12.89 -5.27
C LYS A 22 20.68 -11.83 -6.29
N ASP A 23 19.38 -11.74 -6.61
CA ASP A 23 18.88 -10.87 -7.68
C ASP A 23 18.24 -9.56 -7.17
N LEU A 24 18.20 -9.37 -5.86
CA LEU A 24 17.65 -8.16 -5.25
C LEU A 24 18.72 -7.09 -5.10
N VAL A 25 18.48 -5.92 -5.73
CA VAL A 25 19.29 -4.71 -5.50
C VAL A 25 18.56 -3.80 -4.53
N ILE A 26 19.04 -3.74 -3.28
CA ILE A 26 18.55 -2.80 -2.29
C ILE A 26 19.44 -1.55 -2.32
N LYS A 27 18.85 -0.40 -2.65
CA LYS A 27 19.51 0.91 -2.56
C LYS A 27 18.92 1.68 -1.38
N ASN A 28 19.68 1.81 -0.31
CA ASN A 28 19.30 2.55 0.87
C ASN A 28 19.66 4.05 0.73
N GLY A 29 18.84 4.93 1.30
CA GLY A 29 19.15 6.35 1.40
C GLY A 29 19.10 7.14 0.10
N PHE A 30 18.34 6.67 -0.85
CA PHE A 30 18.14 7.29 -2.13
C PHE A 30 17.31 8.58 -1.99
N LYS A 31 17.82 9.70 -2.48
CA LYS A 31 17.17 11.00 -2.46
C LYS A 31 16.61 11.37 -3.84
N VAL A 32 15.32 11.66 -3.91
CA VAL A 32 14.72 12.29 -5.07
C VAL A 32 14.82 13.79 -4.92
N LYS A 33 15.83 14.41 -5.56
CA LYS A 33 16.02 15.87 -5.58
C LYS A 33 15.52 16.59 -4.31
N GLY A 34 16.19 16.34 -3.18
CA GLY A 34 16.08 17.16 -1.99
C GLY A 34 14.82 17.02 -1.13
N GLN A 35 14.01 15.98 -1.27
CA GLN A 35 12.72 15.98 -0.57
C GLN A 35 12.27 14.72 0.14
N PHE A 36 12.75 13.52 -0.19
CA PHE A 36 12.48 12.35 0.64
C PHE A 36 13.57 11.29 0.55
N SER A 37 13.75 10.61 1.64
CA SER A 37 14.52 9.39 1.71
C SER A 37 13.60 8.23 1.32
N SER A 38 14.02 7.45 0.34
CA SER A 38 13.29 6.27 -0.10
C SER A 38 14.20 5.05 -0.08
N GLN A 39 13.62 3.88 0.13
CA GLN A 39 14.29 2.62 -0.11
C GLN A 39 13.77 2.03 -1.41
N LEU A 40 14.67 1.49 -2.21
CA LEU A 40 14.39 0.95 -3.52
C LEU A 40 14.74 -0.54 -3.54
N TYR A 41 13.79 -1.37 -3.92
CA TYR A 41 13.91 -2.81 -4.09
C TYR A 41 13.68 -3.10 -5.56
N LEU A 42 14.74 -3.40 -6.30
CA LEU A 42 14.67 -3.63 -7.75
C LEU A 42 14.88 -5.11 -8.08
N ILE A 43 14.13 -5.59 -9.05
CA ILE A 43 14.40 -6.83 -9.74
C ILE A 43 15.56 -6.59 -10.71
N LYS A 44 16.61 -7.37 -10.59
CA LYS A 44 17.94 -7.06 -11.16
C LYS A 44 18.03 -7.02 -12.68
N GLN A 45 17.18 -7.68 -13.40
CA GLN A 45 17.41 -7.97 -14.81
C GLN A 45 16.27 -7.54 -15.74
N GLN A 46 15.18 -7.00 -15.23
CA GLN A 46 14.03 -6.66 -16.05
C GLN A 46 13.38 -5.36 -15.62
N SER A 47 12.90 -4.61 -16.59
CA SER A 47 11.92 -3.58 -16.37
C SER A 47 10.62 -4.23 -15.88
N ALA A 48 10.12 -3.81 -14.72
CA ALA A 48 8.92 -4.37 -14.08
C ALA A 48 7.99 -3.25 -13.59
N SER A 49 6.73 -3.60 -13.38
CA SER A 49 5.78 -2.68 -12.76
C SER A 49 6.23 -2.29 -11.35
N THR A 50 6.06 -1.04 -10.98
CA THR A 50 6.57 -0.51 -9.73
C THR A 50 5.43 -0.20 -8.76
N ILE A 51 5.56 -0.64 -7.52
CA ILE A 51 4.63 -0.34 -6.42
C ILE A 51 5.32 0.58 -5.42
N ILE A 52 4.66 1.68 -5.06
CA ILE A 52 5.11 2.62 -4.04
C ILE A 52 4.39 2.29 -2.72
N LEU A 53 5.15 2.11 -1.64
CA LEU A 53 4.62 1.89 -0.30
C LEU A 53 4.65 3.18 0.51
N SER A 54 3.48 3.62 0.98
CA SER A 54 3.27 4.80 1.83
C SER A 54 2.94 4.36 3.25
N HIS A 55 3.85 4.65 4.19
CA HIS A 55 3.73 4.22 5.58
C HIS A 55 2.64 4.95 6.37
N GLY A 56 2.23 4.38 7.49
CA GLY A 56 1.30 4.97 8.45
C GLY A 56 1.90 6.10 9.31
N GLY A 57 1.18 6.51 10.35
CA GLY A 57 1.58 7.57 11.28
C GLY A 57 2.83 7.27 12.10
N GLY A 58 3.18 6.01 12.24
CA GLY A 58 4.40 5.57 12.94
C GLY A 58 5.70 5.72 12.16
N GLY A 59 5.65 6.19 10.91
CA GLY A 59 6.83 6.26 10.05
C GLY A 59 7.15 4.95 9.32
N LYS A 60 8.24 4.97 8.56
CA LYS A 60 8.77 3.79 7.88
C LYS A 60 9.47 2.86 8.88
N TRP A 61 9.18 1.58 8.82
CA TRP A 61 9.78 0.56 9.68
C TRP A 61 9.76 -0.83 9.05
N LYS A 62 10.11 -1.88 9.80
CA LYS A 62 10.23 -3.28 9.34
C LYS A 62 9.02 -3.81 8.58
N HIS A 63 7.81 -3.36 8.91
CA HIS A 63 6.57 -3.75 8.24
C HIS A 63 6.60 -3.46 6.73
N GLN A 64 7.00 -2.24 6.32
CA GLN A 64 7.09 -1.89 4.89
C GLN A 64 8.23 -2.65 4.19
N GLU A 65 9.31 -2.98 4.89
CA GLU A 65 10.39 -3.79 4.33
C GLU A 65 9.94 -5.23 4.04
N LEU A 66 9.13 -5.82 4.93
CA LEU A 66 8.52 -7.14 4.72
C LEU A 66 7.52 -7.13 3.56
N TRP A 67 6.75 -6.06 3.41
CA TRP A 67 5.88 -5.87 2.25
C TRP A 67 6.68 -5.72 0.96
N ALA A 68 7.75 -4.93 0.97
CA ALA A 68 8.60 -4.74 -0.19
C ALA A 68 9.23 -6.06 -0.66
N LYS A 69 9.73 -6.87 0.28
CA LYS A 69 10.24 -8.21 -0.04
C LYS A 69 9.15 -9.09 -0.65
N TYR A 70 7.97 -9.14 -0.02
CA TYR A 70 6.85 -9.94 -0.51
C TYR A 70 6.45 -9.58 -1.95
N LEU A 71 6.28 -8.28 -2.25
CA LEU A 71 5.92 -7.83 -3.60
C LEU A 71 7.06 -8.04 -4.61
N ASN A 72 8.29 -7.95 -4.16
CA ASN A 72 9.44 -8.17 -5.01
C ASN A 72 9.61 -9.65 -5.38
N ASP A 73 9.30 -10.57 -4.44
CA ASP A 73 9.23 -12.00 -4.70
C ASP A 73 8.13 -12.34 -5.74
N GLU A 74 7.10 -11.49 -5.85
CA GLU A 74 6.02 -11.59 -6.84
C GLU A 74 6.28 -10.84 -8.16
N GLY A 75 7.46 -10.30 -8.34
CA GLY A 75 7.90 -9.72 -9.61
C GLY A 75 7.69 -8.21 -9.75
N TYR A 76 7.43 -7.47 -8.68
CA TYR A 76 7.29 -6.02 -8.71
C TYR A 76 8.56 -5.31 -8.24
N ASN A 77 8.94 -4.23 -8.89
CA ASN A 77 9.83 -3.26 -8.28
C ASN A 77 9.11 -2.52 -7.16
N VAL A 78 9.79 -2.23 -6.06
CA VAL A 78 9.16 -1.57 -4.92
C VAL A 78 9.95 -0.37 -4.46
N VAL A 79 9.24 0.74 -4.19
CA VAL A 79 9.81 1.93 -3.58
C VAL A 79 9.07 2.21 -2.28
N ILE A 80 9.79 2.22 -1.16
CA ILE A 80 9.24 2.64 0.13
C ILE A 80 9.56 4.13 0.31
N ILE A 81 8.52 4.96 0.39
CA ILE A 81 8.69 6.38 0.67
C ILE A 81 8.74 6.62 2.19
N ASP A 82 9.71 7.42 2.65
CA ASP A 82 9.74 7.92 4.03
C ASP A 82 9.28 9.39 4.02
N HIS A 83 8.03 9.60 4.37
CA HIS A 83 7.42 10.93 4.38
C HIS A 83 7.94 11.84 5.51
N PHE A 84 8.60 11.28 6.51
CA PHE A 84 8.96 12.02 7.73
C PHE A 84 10.41 12.47 7.76
N LYS A 85 11.33 11.66 7.25
CA LYS A 85 12.76 11.88 7.38
C LYS A 85 13.22 13.24 6.85
N GLU A 86 12.75 13.63 5.69
CA GLU A 86 13.15 14.90 5.06
C GLU A 86 12.47 16.13 5.70
N LYS A 87 11.38 15.92 6.42
CA LYS A 87 10.63 16.99 7.10
C LYS A 87 11.10 17.19 8.55
N GLY A 88 12.11 16.43 8.99
CA GLY A 88 12.59 16.46 10.39
C GLY A 88 11.55 15.97 11.41
N VAL A 89 10.51 15.27 10.92
CA VAL A 89 9.44 14.75 11.77
C VAL A 89 9.76 13.31 12.11
N MET A 90 10.00 13.03 13.36
CA MET A 90 10.19 11.68 13.89
C MET A 90 8.85 11.15 14.39
N GLY A 91 8.19 10.38 13.50
CA GLY A 91 7.21 9.38 13.92
C GLY A 91 5.91 9.84 14.59
N HIS A 92 5.61 11.10 14.81
CA HIS A 92 4.44 11.47 15.57
C HIS A 92 3.56 12.58 14.95
N VAL A 93 2.29 12.23 14.89
CA VAL A 93 1.12 13.03 14.53
C VAL A 93 0.94 14.31 15.35
N GLY A 94 1.55 14.39 16.55
CA GLY A 94 1.32 15.46 17.50
C GLY A 94 1.80 16.87 17.09
N LYS A 95 2.55 16.99 15.99
CA LYS A 95 3.08 18.28 15.49
C LYS A 95 2.54 18.68 14.12
N VAL A 96 1.75 17.82 13.46
CA VAL A 96 1.21 18.09 12.13
C VAL A 96 -0.31 18.13 12.24
N ASN A 97 -0.95 19.13 11.65
CA ASN A 97 -2.40 19.18 11.58
C ASN A 97 -2.94 17.92 10.91
N PRO A 98 -3.74 17.07 11.58
CA PRO A 98 -4.26 15.83 11.01
C PRO A 98 -5.00 16.01 9.69
N LEU A 99 -5.67 17.15 9.50
CA LEU A 99 -6.44 17.47 8.30
C LEU A 99 -5.56 17.69 7.06
N THR A 100 -4.29 18.06 7.24
CA THR A 100 -3.36 18.30 6.12
C THR A 100 -2.53 17.07 5.75
N ILE A 101 -2.55 16.03 6.57
CA ILE A 101 -1.73 14.83 6.35
C ILE A 101 -2.02 14.15 5.01
N PRO A 102 -3.28 13.89 4.61
CA PRO A 102 -3.57 13.25 3.33
C PRO A 102 -3.05 14.04 2.14
N GLU A 103 -3.18 15.37 2.13
CA GLU A 103 -2.66 16.22 1.05
C GLU A 103 -1.14 16.16 0.95
N GLU A 104 -0.43 16.22 2.08
CA GLU A 104 1.03 16.12 2.10
C GLU A 104 1.50 14.74 1.59
N ARG A 105 0.78 13.67 1.94
CA ARG A 105 1.03 12.33 1.39
C ARG A 105 0.86 12.30 -0.13
N VAL A 106 -0.22 12.90 -0.64
CA VAL A 106 -0.48 12.98 -2.09
C VAL A 106 0.63 13.76 -2.80
N LYS A 107 1.05 14.92 -2.28
CA LYS A 107 2.15 15.72 -2.86
C LYS A 107 3.45 14.92 -2.94
N ASP A 108 3.79 14.20 -1.88
CA ASP A 108 4.97 13.35 -1.83
C ASP A 108 4.88 12.18 -2.83
N LEU A 109 3.73 11.48 -2.88
CA LEU A 109 3.46 10.39 -3.82
C LEU A 109 3.58 10.86 -5.28
N VAL A 110 2.91 11.95 -5.63
CA VAL A 110 2.95 12.51 -6.98
C VAL A 110 4.38 12.90 -7.39
N LYS A 111 5.14 13.48 -6.49
CA LYS A 111 6.52 13.88 -6.74
C LYS A 111 7.42 12.68 -6.98
N LEU A 112 7.31 11.65 -6.13
CA LEU A 112 8.04 10.40 -6.30
C LEU A 112 7.64 9.71 -7.61
N SER A 113 6.35 9.67 -7.92
CA SER A 113 5.83 9.03 -9.13
C SER A 113 6.36 9.68 -10.42
N ARG A 114 6.49 11.01 -10.46
CA ARG A 114 7.13 11.73 -11.58
C ARG A 114 8.58 11.32 -11.79
N TRP A 115 9.27 10.95 -10.72
CA TRP A 115 10.65 10.49 -10.83
C TRP A 115 10.71 9.02 -11.22
N VAL A 116 9.91 8.13 -10.58
CA VAL A 116 9.85 6.70 -10.90
C VAL A 116 9.49 6.48 -12.36
N SER A 117 8.51 7.22 -12.88
CA SER A 117 8.06 7.09 -14.28
C SER A 117 9.13 7.37 -15.33
N LYS A 118 10.25 7.97 -14.95
CA LYS A 118 11.40 8.27 -15.84
C LYS A 118 12.53 7.24 -15.74
N GLN A 119 12.38 6.24 -14.87
CA GLN A 119 13.42 5.26 -14.65
C GLN A 119 13.30 4.10 -15.64
N SER A 120 14.43 3.63 -16.17
CA SER A 120 14.47 2.52 -17.14
C SER A 120 14.02 1.18 -16.58
N TRP A 121 14.05 1.02 -15.25
CA TRP A 121 13.58 -0.19 -14.59
C TRP A 121 12.07 -0.21 -14.33
N ASN A 122 11.34 0.87 -14.57
CA ASN A 122 9.88 0.91 -14.49
C ASN A 122 9.27 0.73 -15.88
N ASN A 123 8.37 -0.25 -16.04
CA ASN A 123 7.79 -0.63 -17.33
C ASN A 123 6.45 0.06 -17.67
N GLY A 124 5.94 0.94 -16.81
CA GLY A 124 4.64 1.56 -17.11
C GLY A 124 4.02 2.30 -15.94
N LYS A 125 2.72 2.09 -15.76
CA LYS A 125 1.94 2.70 -14.68
C LYS A 125 2.33 2.15 -13.32
N LEU A 126 2.14 2.99 -12.30
CA LEU A 126 2.55 2.71 -10.93
C LEU A 126 1.39 2.20 -10.09
N GLY A 127 1.67 1.23 -9.22
CA GLY A 127 0.83 0.88 -8.11
C GLY A 127 1.19 1.69 -6.87
N VAL A 128 0.23 1.88 -5.97
CA VAL A 128 0.49 2.47 -4.65
C VAL A 128 -0.22 1.63 -3.59
N ILE A 129 0.48 1.31 -2.51
CA ILE A 129 -0.13 0.78 -1.27
C ILE A 129 0.08 1.81 -0.17
N GLY A 130 -0.99 2.20 0.49
CA GLY A 130 -0.95 3.06 1.67
C GLY A 130 -1.48 2.35 2.91
N PHE A 131 -0.81 2.55 4.05
CA PHE A 131 -1.19 1.96 5.34
C PHE A 131 -1.63 3.06 6.31
N SER A 132 -2.81 2.92 6.94
CA SER A 132 -3.30 3.89 7.92
C SER A 132 -3.33 5.33 7.35
N GLN A 133 -2.58 6.27 7.90
CA GLN A 133 -2.43 7.62 7.33
C GLN A 133 -1.93 7.61 5.87
N GLY A 134 -1.08 6.65 5.50
CA GLY A 134 -0.68 6.43 4.10
C GLY A 134 -1.87 6.00 3.26
N GLY A 135 -2.73 5.15 3.81
CA GLY A 135 -4.01 4.75 3.20
C GLY A 135 -4.95 5.93 2.98
N SER A 136 -5.05 6.84 3.96
CA SER A 136 -5.82 8.09 3.81
C SER A 136 -5.30 8.94 2.65
N GLY A 137 -3.97 9.04 2.51
CA GLY A 137 -3.35 9.72 1.36
C GLY A 137 -3.66 9.04 0.03
N VAL A 138 -3.68 7.70 -0.01
CA VAL A 138 -4.04 6.91 -1.20
C VAL A 138 -5.51 7.11 -1.57
N ASN A 139 -6.41 7.12 -0.59
CA ASN A 139 -7.83 7.41 -0.84
C ASN A 139 -8.01 8.81 -1.44
N LEU A 140 -7.34 9.83 -0.89
CA LEU A 140 -7.38 11.18 -1.43
C LEU A 140 -6.76 11.25 -2.84
N LEU A 141 -5.64 10.55 -3.07
CA LEU A 141 -5.03 10.44 -4.40
C LEU A 141 -6.00 9.84 -5.41
N GLY A 142 -6.77 8.83 -5.02
CA GLY A 142 -7.79 8.18 -5.86
C GLY A 142 -9.02 9.05 -6.12
N ASN A 143 -9.29 10.07 -5.33
CA ASN A 143 -10.48 10.91 -5.46
C ASN A 143 -10.33 11.96 -6.55
N THR A 144 -10.95 11.76 -7.70
CA THR A 144 -10.84 12.63 -8.87
C THR A 144 -11.22 14.09 -8.58
N ARG A 145 -12.20 14.32 -7.70
CA ARG A 145 -12.70 15.65 -7.37
C ARG A 145 -11.73 16.40 -6.47
N GLU A 146 -11.27 15.74 -5.41
CA GLU A 146 -10.49 16.38 -4.36
C GLU A 146 -9.00 16.49 -4.73
N VAL A 147 -8.42 15.48 -5.36
CA VAL A 147 -7.01 15.47 -5.74
C VAL A 147 -6.65 16.62 -6.69
N LYS A 148 -7.58 17.06 -7.52
CA LYS A 148 -7.38 18.22 -8.46
C LYS A 148 -7.26 19.56 -7.76
N LYS A 149 -7.76 19.68 -6.52
CA LYS A 149 -7.70 20.91 -5.71
C LYS A 149 -6.31 21.05 -5.03
N ILE A 150 -5.53 19.98 -4.97
CA ILE A 150 -4.24 19.97 -4.28
C ILE A 150 -3.21 20.76 -5.09
N LYS A 151 -2.67 21.82 -4.49
CA LYS A 151 -1.63 22.66 -5.10
C LYS A 151 -0.42 21.84 -5.51
N GLY A 152 -0.03 21.94 -6.79
CA GLY A 152 1.13 21.24 -7.33
C GLY A 152 0.83 19.87 -7.96
N VAL A 153 -0.40 19.37 -7.83
CA VAL A 153 -0.87 18.16 -8.54
C VAL A 153 -1.50 18.59 -9.87
N LYS A 154 -1.11 17.93 -10.96
CA LYS A 154 -1.60 18.22 -12.32
C LYS A 154 -2.35 17.00 -12.87
N LYS A 155 -3.31 17.22 -13.75
CA LYS A 155 -4.08 16.14 -14.42
C LYS A 155 -3.18 15.06 -15.06
N ARG A 156 -2.02 15.47 -15.62
CA ARG A 156 -1.04 14.55 -16.21
C ARG A 156 -0.40 13.61 -15.20
N ASP A 157 -0.28 14.03 -13.94
CA ASP A 157 0.34 13.22 -12.88
C ASP A 157 -0.54 12.04 -12.50
N LEU A 158 -1.86 12.23 -12.57
CA LEU A 158 -2.83 11.19 -12.26
C LEU A 158 -2.76 10.03 -13.25
N LYS A 159 -2.29 10.29 -14.48
CA LYS A 159 -2.09 9.26 -15.51
C LYS A 159 -0.93 8.32 -15.22
N LEU A 160 -0.06 8.65 -14.25
CA LEU A 160 1.06 7.80 -13.84
C LEU A 160 0.61 6.58 -13.04
N PHE A 161 -0.57 6.63 -12.43
CA PHE A 161 -1.08 5.56 -11.59
C PHE A 161 -1.97 4.61 -12.38
N GLY A 162 -1.85 3.31 -12.10
CA GLY A 162 -2.66 2.26 -12.69
C GLY A 162 -3.58 1.57 -11.68
N ALA A 163 -3.15 1.47 -10.42
CA ALA A 163 -3.89 0.82 -9.36
C ALA A 163 -3.52 1.38 -7.98
N LEU A 164 -4.49 1.52 -7.10
CA LEU A 164 -4.32 2.05 -5.75
C LEU A 164 -4.85 1.05 -4.72
N VAL A 165 -4.13 0.85 -3.63
CA VAL A 165 -4.56 -0.02 -2.52
C VAL A 165 -4.41 0.72 -1.19
N SER A 166 -5.43 0.65 -0.38
CA SER A 166 -5.50 1.33 0.93
C SER A 166 -5.81 0.32 2.02
N TYR A 167 -4.96 0.25 3.03
CA TYR A 167 -5.13 -0.59 4.20
C TYR A 167 -5.56 0.23 5.41
N TYR A 168 -6.67 -0.14 6.02
CA TYR A 168 -7.25 0.48 7.24
C TYR A 168 -7.07 2.00 7.29
N PRO A 169 -7.52 2.72 6.26
CA PRO A 169 -7.36 4.17 6.20
C PRO A 169 -8.22 4.91 7.21
N GLY A 170 -7.77 6.08 7.66
CA GLY A 170 -8.63 7.02 8.39
C GLY A 170 -9.59 7.73 7.44
N CYS A 171 -10.68 7.09 7.04
CA CYS A 171 -11.63 7.63 6.06
C CYS A 171 -12.36 8.89 6.53
N GLY A 172 -12.59 9.05 7.84
CA GLY A 172 -13.26 10.23 8.41
C GLY A 172 -12.52 11.55 8.18
N ILE A 173 -11.22 11.51 7.97
CA ILE A 173 -10.40 12.70 7.66
C ILE A 173 -10.66 13.18 6.22
N ILE A 174 -11.10 12.28 5.35
CA ILE A 174 -11.36 12.52 3.93
C ILE A 174 -12.86 12.53 3.65
N GLY A 175 -13.62 11.90 4.53
CA GLY A 175 -15.00 11.47 4.33
C GLY A 175 -16.06 12.53 4.44
N GLY A 176 -15.71 13.81 4.53
CA GLY A 176 -16.72 14.87 4.48
C GLY A 176 -17.31 15.13 3.08
N THR A 177 -16.85 14.44 2.03
CA THR A 177 -17.20 14.74 0.64
C THR A 177 -17.54 13.48 -0.15
N PRO A 178 -18.80 13.06 -0.16
CA PRO A 178 -19.31 12.15 -1.17
C PRO A 178 -19.60 12.91 -2.50
N PRO A 179 -19.61 12.21 -3.64
CA PRO A 179 -19.16 10.85 -3.85
C PRO A 179 -17.65 10.79 -4.16
N HIS A 180 -17.03 9.73 -3.69
CA HIS A 180 -15.65 9.42 -4.05
C HIS A 180 -15.64 8.85 -5.47
N LEU A 181 -15.13 9.59 -6.43
CA LEU A 181 -15.07 9.19 -7.85
C LEU A 181 -13.64 8.78 -8.21
N PRO A 182 -13.31 7.49 -8.23
CA PRO A 182 -11.97 7.04 -8.60
C PRO A 182 -11.73 7.20 -10.11
N TYR A 183 -10.55 7.65 -10.48
CA TYR A 183 -10.09 7.72 -11.88
C TYR A 183 -9.27 6.49 -12.29
N VAL A 184 -8.90 5.66 -11.34
CA VAL A 184 -8.22 4.37 -11.51
C VAL A 184 -8.81 3.37 -10.53
N PRO A 185 -8.68 2.06 -10.78
CA PRO A 185 -9.08 1.05 -9.81
C PRO A 185 -8.44 1.28 -8.44
N ILE A 186 -9.27 1.28 -7.40
CA ILE A 186 -8.84 1.41 -6.02
C ILE A 186 -9.43 0.29 -5.16
N MET A 187 -8.57 -0.38 -4.40
CA MET A 187 -8.93 -1.40 -3.44
C MET A 187 -8.77 -0.87 -2.02
N ILE A 188 -9.77 -1.09 -1.18
CA ILE A 188 -9.75 -0.67 0.23
C ILE A 188 -9.97 -1.88 1.12
N HIS A 189 -9.03 -2.11 2.02
CA HIS A 189 -9.11 -3.13 3.06
C HIS A 189 -9.50 -2.48 4.39
N ILE A 190 -10.70 -2.77 4.88
CA ILE A 190 -11.26 -2.18 6.10
C ILE A 190 -11.12 -3.17 7.25
N ALA A 191 -10.43 -2.77 8.30
CA ALA A 191 -10.39 -3.48 9.57
C ALA A 191 -11.64 -3.14 10.37
N MET A 192 -12.50 -4.12 10.67
CA MET A 192 -13.79 -3.85 11.32
C MET A 192 -13.70 -3.77 12.84
N ASP A 193 -12.65 -4.33 13.45
CA ASP A 193 -12.31 -4.16 14.87
C ASP A 193 -11.23 -3.09 15.07
N ASP A 194 -11.33 -2.01 14.31
CA ASP A 194 -10.34 -0.92 14.31
C ASP A 194 -10.69 0.16 15.33
N GLY A 195 -10.03 0.12 16.49
CA GLY A 195 -10.19 1.15 17.51
C GLY A 195 -9.49 2.48 17.20
N LEU A 196 -8.61 2.52 16.18
CA LEU A 196 -7.82 3.70 15.83
C LEU A 196 -8.39 4.50 14.65
N ALA A 197 -8.85 3.79 13.61
CA ALA A 197 -9.49 4.37 12.44
C ALA A 197 -10.90 3.79 12.28
N ASP A 198 -11.93 4.57 12.60
CA ASP A 198 -13.31 4.10 12.63
C ASP A 198 -13.76 3.59 11.25
N PRO A 199 -14.11 2.30 11.11
CA PRO A 199 -14.52 1.70 9.84
C PRO A 199 -15.82 2.28 9.28
N PHE A 200 -16.71 2.80 10.13
CA PHE A 200 -17.98 3.41 9.73
C PHE A 200 -17.80 4.48 8.64
N TRP A 201 -16.78 5.33 8.78
CA TRP A 201 -16.53 6.39 7.80
C TRP A 201 -16.09 5.86 6.44
N CYS A 202 -15.45 4.70 6.41
CA CYS A 202 -15.11 4.04 5.15
C CYS A 202 -16.34 3.46 4.46
N GLN A 203 -17.25 2.88 5.21
CA GLN A 203 -18.51 2.32 4.67
C GLN A 203 -19.43 3.40 4.14
N ALA A 204 -19.56 4.52 4.86
CA ALA A 204 -20.48 5.61 4.52
C ALA A 204 -20.04 6.45 3.31
N GLY A 205 -18.75 6.47 2.98
CA GLY A 205 -18.17 7.41 2.01
C GLY A 205 -18.08 6.90 0.58
N PHE A 206 -18.46 5.64 0.29
CA PHE A 206 -18.22 5.06 -1.03
C PHE A 206 -19.52 4.68 -1.74
N GLU A 207 -19.80 5.35 -2.85
CA GLU A 207 -20.82 4.89 -3.78
C GLU A 207 -20.31 3.68 -4.57
N LYS A 208 -21.21 2.76 -4.91
CA LYS A 208 -20.88 1.61 -5.77
C LYS A 208 -20.38 2.10 -7.13
N ASN A 209 -19.14 1.81 -7.45
CA ASN A 209 -18.49 2.14 -8.71
C ASN A 209 -17.65 0.95 -9.16
N GLU A 210 -17.56 0.71 -10.46
CA GLU A 210 -16.78 -0.40 -11.05
C GLU A 210 -15.28 -0.35 -10.73
N ASN A 211 -14.76 0.82 -10.38
CA ASN A 211 -13.38 1.02 -9.97
C ASN A 211 -13.16 0.90 -8.46
N PHE A 212 -14.21 0.61 -7.67
CA PHE A 212 -14.12 0.41 -6.23
C PHE A 212 -14.17 -1.06 -5.84
N PHE A 213 -13.15 -1.48 -5.08
CA PHE A 213 -13.03 -2.82 -4.51
C PHE A 213 -12.88 -2.71 -3.01
N ILE A 214 -13.96 -2.94 -2.26
CA ILE A 214 -13.98 -2.80 -0.80
C ILE A 214 -14.05 -4.19 -0.17
N TYR A 215 -13.16 -4.45 0.78
CA TYR A 215 -13.10 -5.69 1.54
C TYR A 215 -13.08 -5.41 3.03
N GLU A 216 -14.06 -5.92 3.73
CA GLU A 216 -14.20 -5.84 5.17
C GLU A 216 -13.65 -7.11 5.83
N TYR A 217 -12.97 -6.91 6.97
CA TYR A 217 -12.38 -7.98 7.76
C TYR A 217 -12.94 -7.90 9.18
N PRO A 218 -13.99 -8.69 9.52
CA PRO A 218 -14.79 -8.51 10.73
C PRO A 218 -13.98 -8.47 12.02
N ASP A 219 -13.04 -9.40 12.22
CA ASP A 219 -12.29 -9.54 13.48
C ASP A 219 -10.87 -8.93 13.38
N ALA A 220 -10.64 -8.09 12.38
CA ALA A 220 -9.33 -7.54 12.12
C ALA A 220 -9.12 -6.21 12.85
N PRO A 221 -8.09 -6.08 13.69
CA PRO A 221 -7.68 -4.83 14.30
C PRO A 221 -6.88 -3.96 13.33
N HIS A 222 -6.60 -2.71 13.71
CA HIS A 222 -5.66 -1.86 12.98
C HIS A 222 -4.31 -2.55 12.79
N GLY A 223 -3.75 -2.51 11.58
CA GLY A 223 -2.45 -3.15 11.30
C GLY A 223 -2.53 -4.66 11.11
N PHE A 224 -3.70 -5.22 10.81
CA PHE A 224 -3.93 -6.67 10.68
C PHE A 224 -3.00 -7.38 9.66
N ASP A 225 -2.37 -6.63 8.77
CA ASP A 225 -1.42 -7.12 7.78
C ASP A 225 0.04 -7.21 8.27
N ILE A 226 0.30 -6.81 9.53
CA ILE A 226 1.62 -6.91 10.16
C ILE A 226 1.98 -8.38 10.40
N THR A 227 3.14 -8.79 9.88
CA THR A 227 3.62 -10.19 9.97
C THR A 227 4.75 -10.40 10.97
N ILE A 228 5.04 -9.42 11.81
CA ILE A 228 6.11 -9.51 12.80
C ILE A 228 5.60 -10.29 14.01
N PRO A 229 6.16 -11.49 14.30
CA PRO A 229 5.67 -12.33 15.38
C PRO A 229 5.73 -11.61 16.74
N GLY A 230 4.63 -11.68 17.50
CA GLY A 230 4.54 -11.09 18.84
C GLY A 230 4.49 -9.56 18.88
N TRP A 231 4.54 -8.89 17.73
CA TRP A 231 4.44 -7.44 17.71
C TRP A 231 2.98 -6.99 17.94
N LYS A 232 2.80 -6.17 18.96
CA LYS A 232 1.52 -5.58 19.33
C LYS A 232 1.75 -4.20 19.92
N ARG A 233 0.86 -3.28 19.63
CA ARG A 233 0.80 -1.97 20.26
C ARG A 233 -0.62 -1.69 20.71
N THR A 234 -0.76 -1.20 21.92
CA THR A 234 -2.03 -0.75 22.49
C THR A 234 -1.94 0.72 22.87
N GLY A 235 -3.06 1.39 22.93
CA GLY A 235 -3.12 2.76 23.38
C GLY A 235 -4.56 3.20 23.64
N PHE A 236 -4.71 4.45 24.02
CA PHE A 236 -5.99 5.04 24.36
C PHE A 236 -6.12 6.43 23.72
N ILE A 237 -7.26 6.68 23.09
CA ILE A 237 -7.60 7.98 22.50
C ILE A 237 -8.54 8.70 23.46
N SER A 238 -8.00 9.57 24.30
CA SER A 238 -8.75 10.25 25.36
C SER A 238 -9.88 11.13 24.83
N SER A 239 -9.71 11.76 23.68
CA SER A 239 -10.73 12.63 23.08
C SER A 239 -12.04 11.95 22.72
N ILE A 240 -12.01 10.63 22.49
CA ILE A 240 -13.18 9.82 22.14
C ILE A 240 -13.38 8.63 23.08
N ASN A 241 -12.65 8.59 24.21
CA ASN A 241 -12.71 7.53 25.20
C ASN A 241 -12.61 6.12 24.62
N ARG A 242 -11.65 5.89 23.69
CA ARG A 242 -11.51 4.63 22.98
C ARG A 242 -10.12 4.00 23.15
N GLN A 243 -10.09 2.74 23.48
CA GLN A 243 -8.88 1.92 23.37
C GLN A 243 -8.66 1.49 21.94
N TYR A 244 -7.40 1.29 21.56
CA TYR A 244 -7.05 0.68 20.28
C TYR A 244 -5.95 -0.37 20.44
N VAL A 245 -6.00 -1.31 19.51
CA VAL A 245 -4.97 -2.34 19.32
C VAL A 245 -4.46 -2.24 17.90
N ILE A 246 -3.14 -2.36 17.76
CA ILE A 246 -2.49 -2.52 16.45
C ILE A 246 -1.73 -3.83 16.52
N GLU A 247 -2.13 -4.81 15.74
CA GLU A 247 -1.48 -6.12 15.69
C GLU A 247 -1.82 -6.87 14.39
N GLY A 248 -1.01 -7.88 14.08
CA GLY A 248 -1.29 -8.74 12.94
C GLY A 248 -2.44 -9.70 13.19
N HIS A 249 -3.27 -9.94 12.18
CA HIS A 249 -4.33 -10.94 12.20
C HIS A 249 -4.15 -11.92 11.03
N LYS A 250 -3.70 -13.15 11.32
CA LYS A 250 -3.20 -14.12 10.33
C LYS A 250 -4.14 -14.36 9.16
N LYS A 251 -5.44 -14.59 9.43
CA LYS A 251 -6.46 -14.86 8.40
C LYS A 251 -6.68 -13.64 7.49
N SER A 252 -6.88 -12.47 8.07
CA SER A 252 -7.11 -11.22 7.33
C SER A 252 -5.88 -10.78 6.53
N ASN A 253 -4.67 -10.96 7.11
CA ASN A 253 -3.43 -10.73 6.42
C ASN A 253 -3.31 -11.57 5.15
N LEU A 254 -3.48 -12.89 5.25
CA LEU A 254 -3.38 -13.79 4.09
C LEU A 254 -4.38 -13.42 3.00
N LEU A 255 -5.64 -13.22 3.37
CA LEU A 255 -6.70 -12.86 2.41
C LEU A 255 -6.44 -11.51 1.74
N SER A 256 -6.04 -10.50 2.51
CA SER A 256 -5.81 -9.17 1.97
C SER A 256 -4.59 -9.12 1.03
N ARG A 257 -3.53 -9.84 1.35
CA ARG A 257 -2.34 -9.95 0.49
C ARG A 257 -2.66 -10.61 -0.83
N ASN A 258 -3.37 -11.74 -0.82
CA ASN A 258 -3.78 -12.43 -2.04
C ASN A 258 -4.65 -11.53 -2.93
N ARG A 259 -5.66 -10.87 -2.35
CA ARG A 259 -6.52 -9.91 -3.06
C ARG A 259 -5.71 -8.75 -3.65
N THR A 260 -4.74 -8.24 -2.90
CA THR A 260 -3.85 -7.17 -3.39
C THR A 260 -3.01 -7.62 -4.57
N LEU A 261 -2.44 -8.84 -4.54
CA LEU A 261 -1.68 -9.38 -5.67
C LEU A 261 -2.54 -9.59 -6.91
N GLU A 262 -3.70 -10.24 -6.77
CA GLU A 262 -4.66 -10.43 -7.85
C GLU A 262 -5.07 -9.08 -8.46
N PHE A 263 -5.31 -8.09 -7.63
CA PHE A 263 -5.65 -6.75 -8.06
C PHE A 263 -4.54 -6.09 -8.87
N PHE A 264 -3.30 -6.13 -8.39
CA PHE A 264 -2.17 -5.57 -9.14
C PHE A 264 -1.88 -6.35 -10.41
N SER A 265 -1.96 -7.68 -10.39
CA SER A 265 -1.75 -8.48 -11.60
C SER A 265 -2.77 -8.16 -12.71
N LYS A 266 -3.98 -7.77 -12.32
CA LYS A 266 -5.04 -7.38 -13.25
C LYS A 266 -4.88 -5.95 -13.79
N HIS A 267 -4.35 -5.03 -12.99
CA HIS A 267 -4.39 -3.59 -13.29
C HIS A 267 -3.02 -2.94 -13.54
N LEU A 268 -1.93 -3.68 -13.28
CA LEU A 268 -0.55 -3.27 -13.62
C LEU A 268 0.03 -4.32 -14.58
N PRO A 269 0.29 -3.94 -15.83
CA PRO A 269 0.87 -4.84 -16.83
C PRO A 269 2.29 -5.28 -16.49
#